data_221394a2e9afb3029ef6e15e4c3f4546
#
_entry.id   221394a2e9afb3029ef6e15e4c3f4546
#
_cell.length_a   1.000
_cell.length_b   1.000
_cell.length_c   1.000
_cell.angle_alpha   90.00
_cell.angle_beta   90.00
_cell.angle_gamma   90.00
#
_symmetry.space_group_name_H-M   'P 1'
#
loop_
_entity.id
_entity.type
_entity.pdbx_description
1 polymer ?
#
loop_
_entity_poly.entity_id
_entity_poly.type
_entity_poly.pdbx_seq_one_letter_code
_entity_poly.pdbx_strand_id
1 'polypeptide(L)'
;MKTKVVMLVILFVALAAINTPSFAHHGAVAFDMNTPVVLKNAVVTEFLWINPHPLIKADYTNPQGNVEHWTMEMGSTVSAQLIGWSRTTLQPGDKVTLYVWRAKTGATVGRFNKVDFPDGTTMRDTQRGGDDGGRADTGVRN
;
A
#
# COMPACT_ATOMS: atom_id res chain seq x y z
N MET A 1 7.22 -55.27 1.94
CA MET A 1 7.83 -54.15 2.69
C MET A 1 8.46 -53.11 1.80
N LYS A 2 9.22 -53.50 0.78
CA LYS A 2 9.96 -52.55 -0.12
C LYS A 2 9.03 -51.53 -0.87
N THR A 3 7.89 -52.00 -1.38
CA THR A 3 6.92 -51.13 -2.08
C THR A 3 6.30 -50.05 -1.19
N LYS A 4 6.01 -50.33 0.08
CA LYS A 4 5.47 -49.33 1.02
C LYS A 4 6.49 -48.28 1.38
N VAL A 5 7.76 -48.64 1.49
CA VAL A 5 8.86 -47.68 1.73
C VAL A 5 9.05 -46.77 0.53
N VAL A 6 9.05 -47.31 -0.69
CA VAL A 6 9.15 -46.52 -1.92
C VAL A 6 7.99 -45.55 -2.06
N MET A 7 6.75 -45.96 -1.78
CA MET A 7 5.60 -45.03 -1.80
C MET A 7 5.72 -43.93 -0.76
N LEU A 8 6.22 -44.21 0.43
CA LEU A 8 6.44 -43.18 1.48
C LEU A 8 7.50 -42.18 1.09
N VAL A 9 8.59 -42.63 0.46
CA VAL A 9 9.66 -41.76 -0.04
C VAL A 9 9.15 -40.87 -1.17
N ILE A 10 8.38 -41.39 -2.12
CA ILE A 10 7.79 -40.61 -3.22
C ILE A 10 6.83 -39.57 -2.67
N LEU A 11 5.99 -39.92 -1.68
CA LEU A 11 5.07 -38.99 -1.05
C LEU A 11 5.83 -37.88 -0.30
N PHE A 12 6.92 -38.21 0.39
CA PHE A 12 7.75 -37.22 1.10
C PHE A 12 8.46 -36.27 0.14
N VAL A 13 8.99 -36.78 -0.98
CA VAL A 13 9.62 -35.96 -2.04
C VAL A 13 8.59 -35.07 -2.72
N ALA A 14 7.36 -35.57 -2.97
CA ALA A 14 6.28 -34.77 -3.54
C ALA A 14 5.84 -33.65 -2.59
N LEU A 15 5.73 -33.89 -1.27
CA LEU A 15 5.45 -32.85 -0.29
C LEU A 15 6.58 -31.81 -0.16
N ALA A 16 7.82 -32.23 -0.30
CA ALA A 16 8.98 -31.32 -0.26
C ALA A 16 9.08 -30.42 -1.51
N ALA A 17 8.50 -30.84 -2.64
CA ALA A 17 8.49 -30.07 -3.88
C ALA A 17 7.42 -28.95 -3.92
N ILE A 18 6.50 -28.90 -2.95
CA ILE A 18 5.45 -27.87 -2.85
C ILE A 18 5.93 -26.66 -2.02
N ASN A 19 7.21 -26.43 -1.89
CA ASN A 19 7.73 -25.17 -1.41
C ASN A 19 7.64 -24.14 -2.55
N THR A 20 6.42 -23.70 -2.87
CA THR A 20 6.25 -22.41 -3.53
C THR A 20 6.82 -21.38 -2.58
N PRO A 21 7.77 -20.52 -3.01
CA PRO A 21 8.17 -19.40 -2.18
C PRO A 21 6.91 -18.59 -1.90
N SER A 22 6.38 -18.72 -0.70
CA SER A 22 5.41 -17.77 -0.18
C SER A 22 6.17 -16.46 -0.15
N PHE A 23 5.91 -15.57 -1.10
CA PHE A 23 6.24 -14.16 -0.96
C PHE A 23 5.38 -13.63 0.18
N ALA A 24 5.75 -14.03 1.39
CA ALA A 24 5.23 -13.43 2.60
C ALA A 24 5.50 -11.94 2.46
N HIS A 25 4.44 -11.16 2.49
CA HIS A 25 4.45 -9.72 2.41
C HIS A 25 5.60 -9.15 3.24
N HIS A 26 6.67 -8.76 2.55
CA HIS A 26 7.76 -8.00 3.14
C HIS A 26 7.25 -6.56 3.31
N GLY A 27 6.26 -6.39 4.19
CA GLY A 27 5.59 -5.14 4.47
C GLY A 27 6.52 -3.91 4.48
N ALA A 28 6.67 -3.25 5.59
CA ALA A 28 7.46 -2.02 5.73
C ALA A 28 8.94 -2.12 5.27
N VAL A 29 9.55 -3.31 5.19
CA VAL A 29 10.96 -3.48 4.82
C VAL A 29 11.27 -3.04 3.39
N ALA A 30 10.29 -3.13 2.48
CA ALA A 30 10.45 -2.75 1.07
C ALA A 30 10.38 -1.24 0.83
N PHE A 31 9.88 -0.46 1.80
CA PHE A 31 9.65 0.96 1.68
C PHE A 31 10.57 1.76 2.61
N ASP A 32 10.89 3.00 2.21
CA ASP A 32 11.56 3.95 3.10
C ASP A 32 10.52 4.61 4.01
N MET A 33 10.45 4.15 5.24
CA MET A 33 9.48 4.62 6.23
C MET A 33 9.97 5.83 7.05
N ASN A 34 11.13 6.42 6.73
CA ASN A 34 11.66 7.54 7.49
C ASN A 34 10.98 8.86 7.14
N THR A 35 10.84 9.13 5.83
CA THR A 35 10.25 10.37 5.35
C THR A 35 9.37 10.09 4.15
N PRO A 36 8.08 10.42 4.19
CA PRO A 36 7.19 10.24 3.04
C PRO A 36 7.54 11.22 1.92
N VAL A 37 7.48 10.75 0.70
CA VAL A 37 7.48 11.61 -0.49
C VAL A 37 6.13 12.31 -0.57
N VAL A 38 6.14 13.61 -0.84
CA VAL A 38 4.93 14.44 -0.94
C VAL A 38 4.65 14.77 -2.40
N LEU A 39 3.56 14.23 -2.92
CA LEU A 39 3.11 14.43 -4.30
C LEU A 39 2.02 15.51 -4.31
N LYS A 40 2.44 16.78 -4.40
CA LYS A 40 1.52 17.92 -4.40
C LYS A 40 0.80 18.04 -5.74
N ASN A 41 -0.52 18.29 -5.69
CA ASN A 41 -1.35 18.42 -6.89
C ASN A 41 -1.33 17.16 -7.78
N ALA A 42 -1.14 15.99 -7.20
CA ALA A 42 -1.26 14.73 -7.91
C ALA A 42 -2.71 14.55 -8.40
N VAL A 43 -2.86 14.03 -9.61
CA VAL A 43 -4.17 13.74 -10.20
C VAL A 43 -4.42 12.24 -10.07
N VAL A 44 -5.46 11.86 -9.35
CA VAL A 44 -5.87 10.47 -9.23
C VAL A 44 -6.29 9.96 -10.61
N THR A 45 -5.68 8.88 -11.07
CA THR A 45 -6.04 8.23 -12.35
C THR A 45 -6.93 7.02 -12.12
N GLU A 46 -6.75 6.33 -11.00
CA GLU A 46 -7.55 5.15 -10.66
C GLU A 46 -7.54 4.91 -9.15
N PHE A 47 -8.68 4.51 -8.59
CA PHE A 47 -8.79 4.01 -7.23
C PHE A 47 -9.40 2.61 -7.25
N LEU A 48 -8.57 1.60 -7.06
CA LEU A 48 -8.95 0.20 -7.07
C LEU A 48 -9.30 -0.27 -5.66
N TRP A 49 -10.60 -0.39 -5.39
CA TRP A 49 -11.10 -0.91 -4.13
C TRP A 49 -11.16 -2.43 -4.15
N ILE A 50 -10.01 -3.08 -3.98
CA ILE A 50 -9.82 -4.53 -4.09
C ILE A 50 -9.30 -5.13 -2.78
N ASN A 51 -9.57 -6.41 -2.56
CA ASN A 51 -9.02 -7.18 -1.44
C ASN A 51 -7.70 -7.84 -1.83
N PRO A 52 -6.77 -8.00 -0.88
CA PRO A 52 -6.84 -7.53 0.50
C PRO A 52 -6.49 -6.04 0.67
N HIS A 53 -5.82 -5.41 -0.30
CA HIS A 53 -5.27 -4.07 -0.22
C HIS A 53 -5.78 -3.20 -1.39
N PRO A 54 -6.48 -2.07 -1.11
CA PRO A 54 -6.80 -1.12 -2.16
C PRO A 54 -5.52 -0.49 -2.74
N LEU A 55 -5.62 -0.06 -4.03
CA LEU A 55 -4.54 0.63 -4.72
C LEU A 55 -5.00 2.00 -5.19
N ILE A 56 -4.16 3.00 -4.99
CA ILE A 56 -4.33 4.34 -5.55
C ILE A 56 -3.30 4.51 -6.67
N LYS A 57 -3.76 4.89 -7.87
CA LYS A 57 -2.88 5.32 -8.96
C LYS A 57 -3.06 6.80 -9.20
N ALA A 58 -1.97 7.51 -9.42
CA ALA A 58 -2.00 8.94 -9.64
C ALA A 58 -0.84 9.39 -10.53
N ASP A 59 -1.09 10.44 -11.29
CA ASP A 59 -0.08 11.15 -12.05
C ASP A 59 0.41 12.35 -11.24
N TYR A 60 1.73 12.49 -11.15
CA TYR A 60 2.38 13.59 -10.47
C TYR A 60 3.39 14.26 -11.39
N THR A 61 3.25 15.56 -11.56
CA THR A 61 4.27 16.35 -12.28
C THR A 61 5.33 16.80 -11.29
N ASN A 62 6.54 16.25 -11.45
CA ASN A 62 7.66 16.58 -10.57
C ASN A 62 8.19 18.01 -10.81
N PRO A 63 9.07 18.54 -9.93
CA PRO A 63 9.61 19.89 -10.09
C PRO A 63 10.38 20.14 -11.40
N GLN A 64 10.82 19.08 -12.08
CA GLN A 64 11.49 19.15 -13.38
C GLN A 64 10.50 19.18 -14.55
N GLY A 65 9.18 19.10 -14.28
CA GLY A 65 8.14 19.09 -15.29
C GLY A 65 7.83 17.73 -15.89
N ASN A 66 8.44 16.66 -15.40
CA ASN A 66 8.16 15.29 -15.87
C ASN A 66 6.96 14.70 -15.14
N VAL A 67 6.10 13.99 -15.89
CA VAL A 67 5.00 13.25 -15.32
C VAL A 67 5.50 11.89 -14.82
N GLU A 68 5.25 11.61 -13.57
CA GLU A 68 5.51 10.34 -12.90
C GLU A 68 4.18 9.62 -12.63
N HIS A 69 4.10 8.36 -13.05
CA HIS A 69 2.93 7.50 -12.78
C HIS A 69 3.18 6.72 -11.49
N TRP A 70 2.43 7.04 -10.45
CA TRP A 70 2.57 6.44 -9.14
C TRP A 70 1.50 5.37 -8.89
N THR A 71 1.91 4.28 -8.22
CA THR A 71 1.00 3.28 -7.67
C THR A 71 1.28 3.11 -6.18
N MET A 72 0.25 3.27 -5.35
CA MET A 72 0.34 3.20 -3.90
C MET A 72 -0.58 2.13 -3.36
N GLU A 73 -0.03 1.24 -2.54
CA GLU A 73 -0.78 0.23 -1.81
C GLU A 73 -1.24 0.79 -0.47
N MET A 74 -2.51 0.57 -0.14
CA MET A 74 -3.10 0.91 1.16
C MET A 74 -3.00 -0.27 2.13
N GLY A 75 -3.40 -0.04 3.37
CA GLY A 75 -3.70 -1.08 4.33
C GLY A 75 -4.84 -1.98 3.89
N SER A 76 -5.36 -2.81 4.80
CA SER A 76 -6.46 -3.70 4.42
C SER A 76 -7.75 -2.92 4.15
N THR A 77 -8.57 -3.44 3.21
CA THR A 77 -9.90 -2.90 2.91
C THR A 77 -10.76 -2.75 4.16
N VAL A 78 -10.67 -3.74 5.07
CA VAL A 78 -11.42 -3.72 6.34
C VAL A 78 -10.97 -2.57 7.24
N SER A 79 -9.65 -2.41 7.42
CA SER A 79 -9.11 -1.31 8.24
C SER A 79 -9.44 0.06 7.66
N ALA A 80 -9.39 0.20 6.33
CA ALA A 80 -9.75 1.42 5.64
C ALA A 80 -11.23 1.79 5.85
N GLN A 81 -12.15 0.81 5.74
CA GLN A 81 -13.58 1.04 6.00
C GLN A 81 -13.86 1.54 7.41
N LEU A 82 -13.16 1.02 8.41
CA LEU A 82 -13.35 1.43 9.81
C LEU A 82 -13.03 2.90 10.08
N ILE A 83 -12.27 3.54 9.21
CA ILE A 83 -11.89 4.95 9.31
C ILE A 83 -12.52 5.81 8.21
N GLY A 84 -13.57 5.30 7.56
CA GLY A 84 -14.40 6.08 6.66
C GLY A 84 -14.05 5.98 5.18
N TRP A 85 -13.06 5.17 4.79
CA TRP A 85 -12.80 4.94 3.37
C TRP A 85 -13.90 4.11 2.72
N SER A 86 -14.20 4.45 1.48
CA SER A 86 -15.16 3.75 0.63
C SER A 86 -14.66 3.73 -0.81
N ARG A 87 -15.33 2.98 -1.66
CA ARG A 87 -15.02 2.92 -3.12
C ARG A 87 -15.08 4.26 -3.83
N THR A 88 -15.79 5.23 -3.25
CA THR A 88 -16.03 6.54 -3.82
C THR A 88 -15.24 7.65 -3.15
N THR A 89 -14.35 7.32 -2.22
CA THR A 89 -13.55 8.30 -1.48
C THR A 89 -12.60 9.07 -2.40
N LEU A 90 -12.03 8.39 -3.38
CA LEU A 90 -11.23 8.99 -4.45
C LEU A 90 -11.85 8.65 -5.80
N GLN A 91 -11.84 9.62 -6.70
CA GLN A 91 -12.33 9.47 -8.07
C GLN A 91 -11.24 9.84 -9.08
N PRO A 92 -11.22 9.22 -10.26
CA PRO A 92 -10.37 9.67 -11.36
C PRO A 92 -10.60 11.16 -11.64
N GLY A 93 -9.52 11.93 -11.72
CA GLY A 93 -9.55 13.37 -11.90
C GLY A 93 -9.44 14.18 -10.61
N ASP A 94 -9.57 13.57 -9.44
CA ASP A 94 -9.36 14.27 -8.17
C ASP A 94 -7.92 14.80 -8.08
N LYS A 95 -7.79 16.07 -7.74
CA LYS A 95 -6.51 16.72 -7.54
C LYS A 95 -6.24 16.86 -6.05
N VAL A 96 -5.26 16.12 -5.56
CA VAL A 96 -4.97 15.95 -4.12
C VAL A 96 -3.48 16.05 -3.83
N THR A 97 -3.13 16.15 -2.54
CA THR A 97 -1.75 15.94 -2.09
C THR A 97 -1.64 14.56 -1.45
N LEU A 98 -0.79 13.70 -2.02
CA LEU A 98 -0.56 12.35 -1.54
C LEU A 98 0.77 12.26 -0.80
N TYR A 99 0.79 11.54 0.31
CA TYR A 99 1.98 11.23 1.09
C TYR A 99 2.25 9.74 0.98
N VAL A 100 3.46 9.39 0.54
CA VAL A 100 3.77 8.02 0.11
C VAL A 100 5.13 7.59 0.65
N TRP A 101 5.20 6.45 1.29
CA TRP A 101 6.45 5.77 1.62
C TRP A 101 6.97 5.09 0.37
N ARG A 102 7.99 5.69 -0.26
CA ARG A 102 8.52 5.22 -1.54
C ARG A 102 9.24 3.88 -1.38
N ALA A 103 9.17 3.04 -2.40
CA ALA A 103 10.00 1.84 -2.48
C ALA A 103 11.49 2.19 -2.45
N LYS A 104 12.28 1.44 -1.67
CA LYS A 104 13.74 1.62 -1.53
C LYS A 104 14.49 1.45 -2.85
N THR A 105 13.88 0.81 -3.84
CA THR A 105 14.40 0.70 -5.21
C THR A 105 14.42 2.04 -5.96
N GLY A 106 13.72 3.06 -5.45
CA GLY A 106 13.54 4.34 -6.13
C GLY A 106 12.43 4.36 -7.18
N ALA A 107 11.73 3.24 -7.39
CA ALA A 107 10.58 3.18 -8.30
C ALA A 107 9.44 4.11 -7.83
N THR A 108 8.52 4.45 -8.75
CA THR A 108 7.31 5.25 -8.47
C THR A 108 6.17 4.36 -7.94
N VAL A 109 6.52 3.49 -7.00
CA VAL A 109 5.59 2.67 -6.24
C VAL A 109 5.84 2.89 -4.75
N GLY A 110 4.80 2.77 -3.94
CA GLY A 110 4.94 3.00 -2.52
C GLY A 110 3.78 2.48 -1.69
N ARG A 111 3.95 2.64 -0.38
CA ARG A 111 2.87 2.46 0.57
C ARG A 111 2.21 3.80 0.83
N PHE A 112 0.90 3.83 0.72
CA PHE A 112 0.10 5.02 1.01
C PHE A 112 0.19 5.37 2.50
N ASN A 113 0.33 6.65 2.81
CA ASN A 113 0.31 7.17 4.18
C ASN A 113 -0.97 7.96 4.44
N LYS A 114 -1.14 9.07 3.73
CA LYS A 114 -2.32 9.94 3.85
C LYS A 114 -2.58 10.72 2.56
N VAL A 115 -3.77 11.28 2.48
CA VAL A 115 -4.17 12.25 1.46
C VAL A 115 -4.71 13.51 2.11
N ASP A 116 -4.30 14.67 1.60
CA ASP A 116 -4.93 15.95 1.91
C ASP A 116 -5.77 16.40 0.70
N PHE A 117 -7.06 16.63 0.93
CA PHE A 117 -8.02 17.08 -0.08
C PHE A 117 -8.01 18.61 -0.22
N PRO A 118 -8.50 19.16 -1.34
CA PRO A 118 -8.55 20.62 -1.57
C PRO A 118 -9.43 21.37 -0.56
N ASP A 119 -10.42 20.71 0.04
CA ASP A 119 -11.32 21.26 1.06
C ASP A 119 -10.68 21.35 2.45
N GLY A 120 -9.41 20.91 2.60
CA GLY A 120 -8.66 20.88 3.85
C GLY A 120 -8.87 19.63 4.69
N THR A 121 -9.68 18.68 4.23
CA THR A 121 -9.81 17.40 4.93
C THR A 121 -8.59 16.52 4.69
N THR A 122 -8.25 15.67 5.67
CA THR A 122 -7.17 14.70 5.59
C THR A 122 -7.70 13.30 5.90
N MET A 123 -7.35 12.32 5.07
CA MET A 123 -7.61 10.91 5.36
C MET A 123 -6.30 10.11 5.39
N ARG A 124 -6.16 9.25 6.40
CA ARG A 124 -4.97 8.39 6.59
C ARG A 124 -5.25 6.96 6.18
N ASP A 125 -4.19 6.19 5.97
CA ASP A 125 -4.28 4.76 5.63
C ASP A 125 -4.84 3.93 6.79
N THR A 126 -4.44 4.25 8.04
CA THR A 126 -4.87 3.54 9.25
C THR A 126 -5.20 4.51 10.38
N GLN A 127 -6.03 4.05 11.36
CA GLN A 127 -6.32 4.81 12.58
C GLN A 127 -5.08 5.07 13.45
N ARG A 128 -4.17 4.14 13.43
CA ARG A 128 -2.86 4.30 14.05
C ARG A 128 -2.00 4.94 12.99
N GLY A 129 -1.51 6.13 13.22
CA GLY A 129 -0.42 6.68 12.45
C GLY A 129 0.81 5.76 12.44
N GLY A 130 0.56 4.46 12.45
CA GLY A 130 1.46 3.38 12.74
C GLY A 130 2.54 3.15 11.73
N ASP A 131 2.48 3.86 10.63
CA ASP A 131 3.53 3.81 9.63
C ASP A 131 4.39 5.09 9.64
N ASP A 132 4.05 6.06 10.48
CA ASP A 132 4.83 7.29 10.71
C ASP A 132 5.71 7.22 11.98
N GLY A 133 6.13 6.01 12.35
CA GLY A 133 7.00 5.80 13.51
C GLY A 133 6.32 5.82 14.88
N GLY A 134 5.02 5.55 14.93
CA GLY A 134 4.29 5.31 16.18
C GLY A 134 3.86 6.56 16.94
N ARG A 135 3.91 7.74 16.33
CA ARG A 135 3.27 8.94 16.86
C ARG A 135 1.80 8.94 16.47
N ALA A 136 0.96 8.55 17.40
CA ALA A 136 -0.46 8.82 17.32
C ALA A 136 -0.64 10.35 17.32
N ASP A 137 -0.93 10.93 16.16
CA ASP A 137 -1.49 12.27 16.11
C ASP A 137 -2.94 12.16 16.59
N THR A 138 -3.13 12.41 17.88
CA THR A 138 -4.44 12.48 18.52
C THR A 138 -5.09 13.83 18.19
N GLY A 139 -5.26 14.12 16.92
CA GLY A 139 -6.02 15.27 16.44
C GLY A 139 -7.50 15.08 16.72
N VAL A 140 -7.88 14.97 17.97
CA VAL A 140 -9.26 15.26 18.42
C VAL A 140 -9.42 16.76 18.33
N ARG A 141 -10.04 17.25 17.27
CA ARG A 141 -10.56 18.60 17.26
C ARG A 141 -11.87 18.59 18.04
N ASN A 142 -11.87 19.28 19.20
CA ASN A 142 -13.08 19.73 19.88
C ASN A 142 -13.79 20.77 19.01
#